data_c002c220dceed53d1b0fd1cf05e6eab2
#
_entry.id   c002c220dceed53d1b0fd1cf05e6eab2
#
_cell.length_a   1.000
_cell.length_b   1.000
_cell.length_c   1.000
_cell.angle_alpha   90.00
_cell.angle_beta   90.00
_cell.angle_gamma   90.00
#
_symmetry.space_group_name_H-M   'P 1'
#
loop_
_entity.id
_entity.type
_entity.pdbx_description
1 polymer ?
#
loop_
_entity_poly.entity_id
_entity_poly.type
_entity_poly.pdbx_seq_one_letter_code
_entity_poly.pdbx_strand_id
1 'polypeptide(L)'
;MYSNKYSVPLMNVRAAAANVLFQVVDKGHSLSHALPAAQKTIRPRDHALLQEICYGALRYLPRLESIANELMENSLKGKKRVFHHLILVGIYQLSFMRIPSHAAVAETVEATKTLRGPSLSGLINAVLRSYLRDQEELDEKAVSHNAGKYSHPSWILKMLQESYPDQWEQLIEANNSKAPMWLRVNRQHHTRDEYVELLKNENIEYTLHPEAADAIKLASPCDVTLLPGFDRGWVSVQDAAAQLSVDYLTPKDGELILDCCAAPGGKTAHILEQTQDTEVVAIDSDIKRLDRVYDNLERLQLRADVICGDARYPEEWWMGDKFDRILLDAPCSATGVIRRHPDIKWLRRASDIDALAELQSEIMDAMWRQLKEGGTMVYATCSITPQENVLQVKAFLERTENATLVGSDIENPGRQILPGEEDMDGFYYAVLVKQA
;
A
#
# COMPACT_ATOMS: atom_id res chain seq x y z
N MET A 1 -8.81 -38.20 -22.87
CA MET A 1 -8.26 -38.66 -21.59
C MET A 1 -6.75 -38.47 -21.60
N TYR A 2 -6.27 -37.35 -21.14
CA TYR A 2 -4.86 -37.17 -20.69
C TYR A 2 -4.92 -36.43 -19.37
N SER A 3 -4.94 -37.20 -18.29
CA SER A 3 -4.84 -36.71 -16.93
C SER A 3 -3.42 -36.18 -16.72
N ASN A 4 -3.31 -34.88 -16.54
CA ASN A 4 -2.05 -34.19 -16.23
C ASN A 4 -1.61 -34.58 -14.80
N LYS A 5 -0.75 -35.59 -14.66
CA LYS A 5 -0.23 -36.15 -13.41
C LYS A 5 1.08 -35.52 -12.99
N TYR A 6 1.13 -34.19 -12.87
CA TYR A 6 2.20 -33.53 -12.11
C TYR A 6 1.58 -32.39 -11.28
N SER A 7 0.84 -32.76 -10.24
CA SER A 7 0.57 -31.78 -9.17
C SER A 7 1.89 -31.50 -8.46
N VAL A 8 2.44 -30.31 -8.65
CA VAL A 8 3.54 -29.83 -7.81
C VAL A 8 3.10 -29.99 -6.35
N PRO A 9 3.89 -30.67 -5.49
CA PRO A 9 3.49 -30.82 -4.09
C PRO A 9 3.34 -29.43 -3.48
N LEU A 10 2.16 -29.18 -2.89
CA LEU A 10 1.85 -27.90 -2.29
C LEU A 10 2.82 -27.60 -1.14
N MET A 11 3.33 -26.38 -1.11
CA MET A 11 4.27 -25.92 -0.09
C MET A 11 3.58 -25.77 1.28
N ASN A 12 4.30 -26.03 2.37
CA ASN A 12 3.86 -25.66 3.72
C ASN A 12 3.76 -24.14 3.84
N VAL A 13 2.67 -23.63 4.44
CA VAL A 13 2.39 -22.17 4.54
C VAL A 13 3.51 -21.42 5.26
N ARG A 14 4.11 -22.00 6.32
CA ARG A 14 5.21 -21.37 7.07
C ARG A 14 6.49 -21.31 6.24
N ALA A 15 6.73 -22.35 5.44
CA ALA A 15 7.85 -22.34 4.47
C ALA A 15 7.64 -21.28 3.39
N ALA A 16 6.41 -21.13 2.88
CA ALA A 16 6.05 -20.10 1.94
C ALA A 16 6.24 -18.69 2.55
N ALA A 17 5.78 -18.47 3.79
CA ALA A 17 5.96 -17.21 4.50
C ALA A 17 7.45 -16.88 4.72
N ALA A 18 8.26 -17.84 5.15
CA ALA A 18 9.71 -17.64 5.31
C ALA A 18 10.39 -17.26 3.99
N ASN A 19 9.98 -17.86 2.87
CA ASN A 19 10.46 -17.47 1.55
C ASN A 19 10.03 -16.05 1.16
N VAL A 20 8.77 -15.65 1.43
CA VAL A 20 8.30 -14.27 1.17
C VAL A 20 9.12 -13.28 1.96
N LEU A 21 9.31 -13.50 3.27
CA LEU A 21 10.15 -12.62 4.09
C LEU A 21 11.58 -12.52 3.55
N PHE A 22 12.19 -13.65 3.14
CA PHE A 22 13.50 -13.66 2.51
C PHE A 22 13.54 -12.86 1.20
N GLN A 23 12.51 -12.98 0.34
CA GLN A 23 12.42 -12.19 -0.89
C GLN A 23 12.29 -10.69 -0.62
N VAL A 24 11.53 -10.30 0.40
CA VAL A 24 11.34 -8.89 0.76
C VAL A 24 12.60 -8.34 1.44
N VAL A 25 13.02 -8.94 2.55
CA VAL A 25 14.05 -8.37 3.43
C VAL A 25 15.47 -8.51 2.87
N ASP A 26 15.80 -9.67 2.27
CA ASP A 26 17.16 -9.95 1.80
C ASP A 26 17.34 -9.71 0.30
N LYS A 27 16.25 -9.77 -0.51
CA LYS A 27 16.31 -9.59 -1.97
C LYS A 27 15.74 -8.26 -2.46
N GLY A 28 15.05 -7.52 -1.60
CA GLY A 28 14.49 -6.21 -1.94
C GLY A 28 13.25 -6.27 -2.86
N HIS A 29 12.59 -7.42 -2.96
CA HIS A 29 11.34 -7.51 -3.72
C HIS A 29 10.18 -6.97 -2.90
N SER A 30 9.22 -6.29 -3.56
CA SER A 30 8.02 -5.82 -2.86
C SER A 30 7.14 -6.99 -2.42
N LEU A 31 6.43 -6.80 -1.29
CA LEU A 31 5.46 -7.78 -0.81
C LEU A 31 4.34 -8.00 -1.83
N SER A 32 3.93 -6.96 -2.55
CA SER A 32 2.93 -7.03 -3.62
C SER A 32 3.36 -7.90 -4.80
N HIS A 33 4.66 -8.15 -4.98
CA HIS A 33 5.21 -9.09 -5.96
C HIS A 33 5.42 -10.49 -5.36
N ALA A 34 6.03 -10.57 -4.17
CA ALA A 34 6.44 -11.83 -3.56
C ALA A 34 5.24 -12.67 -3.05
N LEU A 35 4.22 -12.03 -2.47
CA LEU A 35 3.07 -12.73 -1.87
C LEU A 35 2.18 -13.45 -2.90
N PRO A 36 1.73 -12.82 -4.03
CA PRO A 36 0.95 -13.52 -5.04
C PRO A 36 1.70 -14.70 -5.68
N ALA A 37 3.02 -14.58 -5.86
CA ALA A 37 3.84 -15.68 -6.34
C ALA A 37 3.85 -16.87 -5.36
N ALA A 38 3.94 -16.60 -4.06
CA ALA A 38 3.89 -17.63 -3.02
C ALA A 38 2.49 -18.25 -2.88
N GLN A 39 1.41 -17.47 -3.01
CA GLN A 39 0.03 -17.97 -2.97
C GLN A 39 -0.23 -19.06 -4.02
N LYS A 40 0.38 -18.97 -5.20
CA LYS A 40 0.27 -20.01 -6.25
C LYS A 40 0.87 -21.36 -5.85
N THR A 41 1.69 -21.40 -4.81
CA THR A 41 2.38 -22.63 -4.34
C THR A 41 1.69 -23.30 -3.16
N ILE A 42 0.64 -22.72 -2.60
CA ILE A 42 -0.09 -23.22 -1.44
C ILE A 42 -1.58 -23.44 -1.77
N ARG A 43 -2.33 -24.02 -0.83
CA ARG A 43 -3.78 -24.23 -1.01
C ARG A 43 -4.53 -22.89 -0.90
N PRO A 44 -5.59 -22.64 -1.70
CA PRO A 44 -6.38 -21.41 -1.61
C PRO A 44 -6.90 -21.10 -0.20
N ARG A 45 -7.34 -22.10 0.56
CA ARG A 45 -7.80 -21.96 1.95
C ARG A 45 -6.74 -21.41 2.91
N ASP A 46 -5.46 -21.49 2.53
CA ASP A 46 -4.31 -21.08 3.34
C ASP A 46 -3.79 -19.68 2.95
N HIS A 47 -4.38 -19.03 1.91
CA HIS A 47 -3.96 -17.71 1.43
C HIS A 47 -4.08 -16.64 2.52
N ALA A 48 -5.19 -16.61 3.27
CA ALA A 48 -5.39 -15.65 4.35
C ALA A 48 -4.36 -15.81 5.48
N LEU A 49 -4.03 -17.07 5.82
CA LEU A 49 -3.00 -17.37 6.82
C LEU A 49 -1.60 -16.92 6.35
N LEU A 50 -1.24 -17.20 5.09
CA LEU A 50 0.02 -16.73 4.52
C LEU A 50 0.11 -15.19 4.56
N GLN A 51 -0.95 -14.53 4.14
CA GLN A 51 -1.03 -13.07 4.14
C GLN A 51 -0.87 -12.50 5.55
N GLU A 52 -1.62 -13.00 6.54
CA GLU A 52 -1.53 -12.55 7.93
C GLU A 52 -0.10 -12.68 8.48
N ILE A 53 0.54 -13.84 8.26
CA ILE A 53 1.92 -14.08 8.72
C ILE A 53 2.90 -13.11 8.04
N CYS A 54 2.83 -12.94 6.73
CA CYS A 54 3.77 -12.08 5.99
C CYS A 54 3.63 -10.61 6.38
N TYR A 55 2.41 -10.09 6.39
CA TYR A 55 2.16 -8.70 6.77
C TYR A 55 2.53 -8.42 8.21
N GLY A 56 2.16 -9.32 9.11
CA GLY A 56 2.43 -9.14 10.53
C GLY A 56 3.91 -9.29 10.88
N ALA A 57 4.59 -10.27 10.33
CA ALA A 57 6.03 -10.45 10.54
C ALA A 57 6.84 -9.26 10.01
N LEU A 58 6.49 -8.70 8.84
CA LEU A 58 7.12 -7.48 8.32
C LEU A 58 6.78 -6.25 9.17
N ARG A 59 5.56 -6.17 9.70
CA ARG A 59 5.13 -5.06 10.57
C ARG A 59 5.93 -4.98 11.85
N TYR A 60 6.25 -6.12 12.46
CA TYR A 60 6.95 -6.23 13.74
C TYR A 60 8.38 -6.79 13.60
N LEU A 61 8.96 -6.72 12.41
CA LEU A 61 10.25 -7.33 12.10
C LEU A 61 11.36 -7.03 13.13
N PRO A 62 11.62 -5.78 13.57
CA PRO A 62 12.67 -5.50 14.55
C PRO A 62 12.44 -6.14 15.92
N ARG A 63 11.18 -6.22 16.35
CA ARG A 63 10.82 -6.89 17.60
C ARG A 63 11.09 -8.40 17.50
N LEU A 64 10.69 -9.01 16.41
CA LEU A 64 10.93 -10.44 16.15
C LEU A 64 12.42 -10.75 16.02
N GLU A 65 13.19 -9.88 15.34
CA GLU A 65 14.64 -10.00 15.21
C GLU A 65 15.34 -9.86 16.58
N SER A 66 14.91 -8.95 17.44
CA SER A 66 15.43 -8.80 18.79
C SER A 66 15.24 -10.08 19.60
N ILE A 67 14.04 -10.66 19.59
CA ILE A 67 13.75 -11.93 20.28
C ILE A 67 14.59 -13.07 19.70
N ALA A 68 14.67 -13.19 18.39
CA ALA A 68 15.45 -14.25 17.75
C ALA A 68 16.95 -14.17 18.07
N ASN A 69 17.50 -12.96 18.13
CA ASN A 69 18.92 -12.73 18.47
C ASN A 69 19.24 -13.10 19.93
N GLU A 70 18.31 -12.91 20.86
CA GLU A 70 18.49 -13.35 22.24
C GLU A 70 18.49 -14.89 22.39
N LEU A 71 17.74 -15.56 21.52
CA LEU A 71 17.59 -17.02 21.55
C LEU A 71 18.65 -17.78 20.75
N MET A 72 19.46 -17.07 19.95
CA MET A 72 20.45 -17.69 19.07
C MET A 72 21.82 -17.08 19.27
N GLU A 73 22.82 -17.89 19.64
CA GLU A 73 24.22 -17.44 19.74
C GLU A 73 24.79 -16.98 18.39
N ASN A 74 24.36 -17.60 17.30
CA ASN A 74 24.84 -17.31 15.96
C ASN A 74 23.68 -17.16 14.96
N SER A 75 23.66 -16.05 14.22
CA SER A 75 22.68 -15.82 13.17
C SER A 75 22.87 -16.78 11.99
N LEU A 76 21.78 -17.28 11.44
CA LEU A 76 21.79 -18.11 10.24
C LEU A 76 22.06 -17.25 9.00
N LYS A 77 23.15 -17.54 8.25
CA LYS A 77 23.63 -16.75 7.11
C LYS A 77 23.61 -17.56 5.79
N GLY A 78 23.74 -16.85 4.68
CA GLY A 78 23.82 -17.45 3.35
C GLY A 78 22.60 -18.32 3.02
N LYS A 79 22.81 -19.56 2.56
CA LYS A 79 21.74 -20.51 2.22
C LYS A 79 20.80 -20.85 3.40
N LYS A 80 21.25 -20.62 4.64
CA LYS A 80 20.47 -20.85 5.85
C LYS A 80 19.62 -19.63 6.28
N ARG A 81 19.75 -18.49 5.62
CA ARG A 81 19.05 -17.25 6.00
C ARG A 81 17.52 -17.42 5.95
N VAL A 82 16.97 -18.20 5.04
CA VAL A 82 15.53 -18.51 4.98
C VAL A 82 15.01 -19.19 6.26
N PHE A 83 15.86 -19.97 6.95
CA PHE A 83 15.48 -20.60 8.23
C PHE A 83 15.48 -19.62 9.39
N HIS A 84 16.28 -18.54 9.31
CA HIS A 84 16.13 -17.43 10.22
C HIS A 84 14.75 -16.79 10.09
N HIS A 85 14.31 -16.50 8.86
CA HIS A 85 12.95 -16.02 8.62
C HIS A 85 11.87 -17.04 9.07
N LEU A 86 12.13 -18.32 8.97
CA LEU A 86 11.22 -19.35 9.50
C LEU A 86 11.09 -19.26 11.03
N ILE A 87 12.17 -18.95 11.76
CA ILE A 87 12.13 -18.68 13.20
C ILE A 87 11.27 -17.44 13.48
N LEU A 88 11.46 -16.34 12.73
CA LEU A 88 10.63 -15.12 12.88
C LEU A 88 9.14 -15.41 12.63
N VAL A 89 8.83 -16.22 11.62
CA VAL A 89 7.45 -16.71 11.35
C VAL A 89 6.90 -17.49 12.55
N GLY A 90 7.71 -18.34 13.16
CA GLY A 90 7.32 -19.08 14.35
C GLY A 90 7.04 -18.18 15.54
N ILE A 91 7.96 -17.26 15.85
CA ILE A 91 7.81 -16.28 16.94
C ILE A 91 6.58 -15.39 16.69
N TYR A 92 6.36 -14.88 15.47
CA TYR A 92 5.18 -14.09 15.13
C TYR A 92 3.88 -14.83 15.44
N GLN A 93 3.76 -16.11 15.06
CA GLN A 93 2.57 -16.90 15.36
C GLN A 93 2.33 -17.04 16.85
N LEU A 94 3.40 -17.24 17.64
CA LEU A 94 3.32 -17.43 19.09
C LEU A 94 3.00 -16.13 19.84
N SER A 95 3.50 -14.99 19.35
CA SER A 95 3.32 -13.67 19.98
C SER A 95 1.99 -12.98 19.62
N PHE A 96 1.57 -13.09 18.36
CA PHE A 96 0.53 -12.20 17.81
C PHE A 96 -0.70 -12.94 17.24
N MET A 97 -0.65 -14.26 17.10
CA MET A 97 -1.76 -14.99 16.52
C MET A 97 -2.45 -15.90 17.55
N ARG A 98 -3.76 -16.09 17.35
CA ARG A 98 -4.55 -17.02 18.19
C ARG A 98 -4.48 -18.45 17.67
N ILE A 99 -3.25 -18.97 17.53
CA ILE A 99 -2.99 -20.34 17.13
C ILE A 99 -2.50 -21.11 18.37
N PRO A 100 -2.99 -22.35 18.62
CA PRO A 100 -2.45 -23.16 19.71
C PRO A 100 -0.93 -23.31 19.58
N SER A 101 -0.20 -23.04 20.66
CA SER A 101 1.27 -22.98 20.65
C SER A 101 1.92 -24.29 20.12
N HIS A 102 1.34 -25.44 20.48
CA HIS A 102 1.83 -26.72 19.97
C HIS A 102 1.71 -26.86 18.45
N ALA A 103 0.61 -26.34 17.87
CA ALA A 103 0.40 -26.36 16.42
C ALA A 103 1.35 -25.36 15.71
N ALA A 104 1.51 -24.14 16.25
CA ALA A 104 2.44 -23.16 15.71
C ALA A 104 3.88 -23.72 15.66
N VAL A 105 4.35 -24.34 16.75
CA VAL A 105 5.69 -24.97 16.81
C VAL A 105 5.79 -26.14 15.83
N ALA A 106 4.85 -27.10 15.87
CA ALA A 106 4.92 -28.30 15.06
C ALA A 106 4.93 -27.99 13.55
N GLU A 107 4.03 -27.11 13.10
CA GLU A 107 3.94 -26.71 11.68
C GLU A 107 5.15 -25.91 11.20
N THR A 108 5.74 -25.09 12.08
CA THR A 108 6.96 -24.35 11.76
C THR A 108 8.17 -25.28 11.66
N VAL A 109 8.27 -26.26 12.55
CA VAL A 109 9.31 -27.30 12.48
C VAL A 109 9.15 -28.16 11.23
N GLU A 110 7.94 -28.57 10.88
CA GLU A 110 7.67 -29.37 9.68
C GLU A 110 8.07 -28.61 8.39
N ALA A 111 7.94 -27.27 8.38
CA ALA A 111 8.32 -26.43 7.24
C ALA A 111 9.82 -26.57 6.88
N THR A 112 10.68 -27.03 7.79
CA THR A 112 12.10 -27.28 7.50
C THR A 112 12.31 -28.33 6.42
N LYS A 113 11.43 -29.31 6.34
CA LYS A 113 11.48 -30.37 5.31
C LYS A 113 11.18 -29.76 3.93
N THR A 114 10.16 -28.92 3.86
CA THR A 114 9.78 -28.20 2.63
C THR A 114 10.92 -27.29 2.14
N LEU A 115 11.63 -26.63 3.05
CA LEU A 115 12.79 -25.78 2.77
C LEU A 115 14.09 -26.57 2.55
N ARG A 116 14.03 -27.91 2.49
CA ARG A 116 15.17 -28.81 2.25
C ARG A 116 16.29 -28.70 3.31
N GLY A 117 15.92 -28.41 4.55
CA GLY A 117 16.85 -28.33 5.67
C GLY A 117 16.36 -29.09 6.91
N PRO A 118 16.02 -30.39 6.81
CA PRO A 118 15.51 -31.18 7.95
C PRO A 118 16.50 -31.24 9.12
N SER A 119 17.79 -31.08 8.87
CA SER A 119 18.81 -31.02 9.92
C SER A 119 18.68 -29.83 10.87
N LEU A 120 17.95 -28.77 10.49
CA LEU A 120 17.66 -27.60 11.30
C LEU A 120 16.38 -27.72 12.13
N SER A 121 15.62 -28.81 11.97
CA SER A 121 14.36 -29.01 12.72
C SER A 121 14.55 -28.98 14.23
N GLY A 122 15.64 -29.59 14.73
CA GLY A 122 16.00 -29.57 16.15
C GLY A 122 16.29 -28.16 16.67
N LEU A 123 17.03 -27.36 15.91
CA LEU A 123 17.32 -25.96 16.26
C LEU A 123 16.04 -25.13 16.33
N ILE A 124 15.20 -25.19 15.28
CA ILE A 124 13.97 -24.39 15.23
C ILE A 124 13.03 -24.78 16.38
N ASN A 125 12.86 -26.09 16.63
CA ASN A 125 12.08 -26.56 17.78
C ASN A 125 12.62 -26.05 19.12
N ALA A 126 13.93 -26.09 19.31
CA ALA A 126 14.58 -25.60 20.54
C ALA A 126 14.35 -24.10 20.73
N VAL A 127 14.58 -23.29 19.70
CA VAL A 127 14.38 -21.83 19.74
C VAL A 127 12.92 -21.48 20.08
N LEU A 128 11.94 -22.08 19.39
CA LEU A 128 10.52 -21.77 19.63
C LEU A 128 10.04 -22.24 21.00
N ARG A 129 10.55 -23.38 21.52
CA ARG A 129 10.23 -23.82 22.87
C ARG A 129 10.89 -22.96 23.95
N SER A 130 12.11 -22.47 23.71
CA SER A 130 12.76 -21.52 24.62
C SER A 130 12.00 -20.19 24.64
N TYR A 131 11.55 -19.71 23.47
CA TYR A 131 10.67 -18.54 23.43
C TYR A 131 9.41 -18.72 24.29
N LEU A 132 8.70 -19.86 24.15
CA LEU A 132 7.49 -20.12 24.94
C LEU A 132 7.73 -20.21 26.44
N ARG A 133 8.91 -20.69 26.86
CA ARG A 133 9.27 -20.81 28.28
C ARG A 133 9.57 -19.44 28.88
N ASP A 134 10.29 -18.61 28.14
CA ASP A 134 10.85 -17.34 28.63
C ASP A 134 10.17 -16.12 27.95
N GLN A 135 8.90 -16.29 27.47
CA GLN A 135 8.21 -15.33 26.60
C GLN A 135 8.09 -13.94 27.19
N GLU A 136 7.69 -13.83 28.46
CA GLU A 136 7.44 -12.56 29.15
C GLU A 136 8.73 -11.73 29.21
N GLU A 137 9.84 -12.34 29.65
CA GLU A 137 11.15 -11.71 29.75
C GLU A 137 11.67 -11.25 28.37
N LEU A 138 11.56 -12.14 27.36
CA LEU A 138 12.02 -11.86 26.01
C LEU A 138 11.22 -10.74 25.33
N ASP A 139 9.91 -10.71 25.54
CA ASP A 139 9.02 -9.67 25.02
C ASP A 139 9.31 -8.31 25.68
N GLU A 140 9.51 -8.25 27.00
CA GLU A 140 9.91 -7.04 27.72
C GLU A 140 11.28 -6.53 27.24
N LYS A 141 12.25 -7.43 27.08
CA LYS A 141 13.57 -7.08 26.59
C LYS A 141 13.53 -6.56 25.15
N ALA A 142 12.73 -7.16 24.29
CA ALA A 142 12.58 -6.74 22.90
C ALA A 142 12.04 -5.31 22.78
N VAL A 143 11.13 -4.88 23.66
CA VAL A 143 10.57 -3.51 23.66
C VAL A 143 11.36 -2.51 24.47
N SER A 144 12.44 -2.92 25.15
CA SER A 144 13.33 -2.00 25.88
C SER A 144 14.11 -1.06 24.95
N HIS A 145 14.24 -1.40 23.68
CA HIS A 145 14.93 -0.61 22.66
C HIS A 145 13.95 -0.02 21.63
N ASN A 146 14.25 1.19 21.15
CA ASN A 146 13.39 1.91 20.20
C ASN A 146 12.99 1.08 18.97
N ALA A 147 13.94 0.34 18.39
CA ALA A 147 13.66 -0.48 17.22
C ALA A 147 12.58 -1.55 17.48
N GLY A 148 12.67 -2.26 18.60
CA GLY A 148 11.68 -3.27 18.99
C GLY A 148 10.38 -2.65 19.49
N LYS A 149 10.47 -1.57 20.31
CA LYS A 149 9.31 -0.85 20.84
C LYS A 149 8.43 -0.31 19.73
N TYR A 150 9.01 0.43 18.81
CA TYR A 150 8.29 1.12 17.75
C TYR A 150 8.16 0.30 16.45
N SER A 151 8.98 -0.75 16.29
CA SER A 151 9.00 -1.61 15.10
C SER A 151 9.18 -0.84 13.78
N HIS A 152 9.99 0.21 13.79
CA HIS A 152 10.34 1.04 12.65
C HIS A 152 11.86 1.21 12.54
N PRO A 153 12.41 1.36 11.32
CA PRO A 153 13.81 1.73 11.15
C PRO A 153 14.08 3.14 11.68
N SER A 154 15.30 3.37 12.15
CA SER A 154 15.69 4.61 12.82
C SER A 154 15.49 5.86 11.97
N TRP A 155 15.65 5.77 10.65
CA TRP A 155 15.45 6.91 9.76
C TRP A 155 13.97 7.36 9.69
N ILE A 156 13.00 6.41 9.74
CA ILE A 156 11.57 6.75 9.79
C ILE A 156 11.24 7.38 11.15
N LEU A 157 11.76 6.81 12.25
CA LEU A 157 11.56 7.38 13.59
C LEU A 157 12.05 8.82 13.66
N LYS A 158 13.27 9.05 13.15
CA LYS A 158 13.87 10.39 13.11
C LYS A 158 13.04 11.35 12.27
N MET A 159 12.64 10.94 11.06
CA MET A 159 11.82 11.75 10.16
C MET A 159 10.47 12.12 10.81
N LEU A 160 9.80 11.15 11.46
CA LEU A 160 8.53 11.42 12.14
C LEU A 160 8.70 12.37 13.32
N GLN A 161 9.74 12.21 14.13
CA GLN A 161 10.04 13.09 15.27
C GLN A 161 10.37 14.52 14.84
N GLU A 162 11.07 14.69 13.73
CA GLU A 162 11.45 16.01 13.19
C GLU A 162 10.27 16.69 12.50
N SER A 163 9.43 15.95 11.75
CA SER A 163 8.33 16.51 10.97
C SER A 163 7.03 16.64 11.76
N TYR A 164 6.81 15.78 12.76
CA TYR A 164 5.55 15.68 13.53
C TYR A 164 5.84 15.50 15.03
N PRO A 165 6.53 16.44 15.69
CA PRO A 165 7.02 16.28 17.07
C PRO A 165 5.92 15.93 18.08
N ASP A 166 4.71 16.45 17.89
CA ASP A 166 3.59 16.27 18.81
C ASP A 166 2.75 15.01 18.51
N GLN A 167 2.94 14.37 17.34
CA GLN A 167 2.05 13.31 16.83
C GLN A 167 2.81 12.03 16.41
N TRP A 168 4.13 12.02 16.44
CA TRP A 168 4.94 10.92 15.89
C TRP A 168 4.65 9.55 16.52
N GLU A 169 4.32 9.47 17.82
CA GLU A 169 3.96 8.20 18.45
C GLU A 169 2.62 7.68 17.94
N GLN A 170 1.63 8.57 17.76
CA GLN A 170 0.33 8.21 17.17
C GLN A 170 0.47 7.71 15.73
N LEU A 171 1.38 8.34 14.94
CA LEU A 171 1.68 7.90 13.57
C LEU A 171 2.32 6.51 13.54
N ILE A 172 3.19 6.20 14.50
CA ILE A 172 3.76 4.87 14.65
C ILE A 172 2.70 3.83 14.99
N GLU A 173 1.79 4.15 15.91
CA GLU A 173 0.67 3.27 16.27
C GLU A 173 -0.25 3.03 15.05
N ALA A 174 -0.58 4.07 14.31
CA ALA A 174 -1.35 3.96 13.07
C ALA A 174 -0.64 3.08 12.03
N ASN A 175 0.66 3.27 11.80
CA ASN A 175 1.46 2.46 10.90
C ASN A 175 1.54 0.97 11.30
N ASN A 176 1.50 0.69 12.61
CA ASN A 176 1.51 -0.67 13.15
C ASN A 176 0.11 -1.29 13.29
N SER A 177 -0.95 -0.54 13.05
CA SER A 177 -2.31 -1.05 13.04
C SER A 177 -2.63 -1.83 11.76
N LYS A 178 -3.71 -2.62 11.79
CA LYS A 178 -4.29 -3.20 10.57
C LYS A 178 -5.07 -2.11 9.82
N ALA A 179 -4.83 -2.01 8.52
CA ALA A 179 -5.55 -1.07 7.69
C ALA A 179 -7.04 -1.44 7.61
N PRO A 180 -7.95 -0.48 7.73
CA PRO A 180 -9.38 -0.72 7.52
C PRO A 180 -9.67 -1.05 6.05
N MET A 181 -10.81 -1.69 5.81
CA MET A 181 -11.31 -1.92 4.46
C MET A 181 -12.31 -0.81 4.11
N TRP A 182 -11.90 0.06 3.20
CA TRP A 182 -12.72 1.09 2.64
C TRP A 182 -13.26 0.66 1.27
N LEU A 183 -14.50 0.93 1.02
CA LEU A 183 -15.18 0.75 -0.26
C LEU A 183 -15.42 2.11 -0.90
N ARG A 184 -15.35 2.15 -2.24
CA ARG A 184 -15.84 3.25 -3.07
C ARG A 184 -17.04 2.76 -3.88
N VAL A 185 -18.17 3.40 -3.69
CA VAL A 185 -19.38 3.10 -4.45
C VAL A 185 -19.28 3.68 -5.86
N ASN A 186 -19.59 2.89 -6.87
CA ASN A 186 -19.64 3.34 -8.25
C ASN A 186 -20.97 4.04 -8.54
N ARG A 187 -20.92 5.37 -8.69
CA ARG A 187 -22.11 6.22 -8.92
C ARG A 187 -22.87 5.94 -10.22
N GLN A 188 -22.25 5.26 -11.18
CA GLN A 188 -22.95 4.85 -12.40
C GLN A 188 -23.98 3.74 -12.13
N HIS A 189 -23.88 3.05 -11.01
CA HIS A 189 -24.79 1.95 -10.64
C HIS A 189 -25.66 2.29 -9.43
N HIS A 190 -25.06 2.86 -8.38
CA HIS A 190 -25.74 3.14 -7.11
C HIS A 190 -25.24 4.43 -6.49
N THR A 191 -26.13 5.12 -5.80
CA THR A 191 -25.74 6.10 -4.79
C THR A 191 -25.16 5.37 -3.55
N ARG A 192 -24.40 6.10 -2.72
CA ARG A 192 -23.87 5.53 -1.47
C ARG A 192 -25.00 4.98 -0.57
N ASP A 193 -26.12 5.70 -0.48
CA ASP A 193 -27.23 5.29 0.38
C ASP A 193 -27.93 4.02 -0.16
N GLU A 194 -28.09 3.88 -1.47
CA GLU A 194 -28.61 2.65 -2.08
C GLU A 194 -27.67 1.46 -1.82
N TYR A 195 -26.36 1.64 -1.93
CA TYR A 195 -25.41 0.57 -1.67
C TYR A 195 -25.38 0.17 -0.18
N VAL A 196 -25.57 1.13 0.71
CA VAL A 196 -25.73 0.90 2.15
C VAL A 196 -26.91 -0.04 2.45
N GLU A 197 -28.04 0.09 1.75
CA GLU A 197 -29.17 -0.84 1.92
C GLU A 197 -28.81 -2.27 1.47
N LEU A 198 -27.96 -2.41 0.44
CA LEU A 198 -27.47 -3.73 0.03
C LEU A 198 -26.57 -4.36 1.12
N LEU A 199 -25.68 -3.57 1.74
CA LEU A 199 -24.83 -4.04 2.86
C LEU A 199 -25.66 -4.45 4.07
N LYS A 200 -26.72 -3.70 4.42
CA LYS A 200 -27.65 -4.04 5.49
C LYS A 200 -28.33 -5.39 5.26
N ASN A 201 -28.80 -5.64 4.03
CA ASN A 201 -29.44 -6.90 3.66
C ASN A 201 -28.50 -8.11 3.82
N GLU A 202 -27.20 -7.91 3.62
CA GLU A 202 -26.17 -8.93 3.82
C GLU A 202 -25.63 -8.98 5.28
N ASN A 203 -26.18 -8.15 6.19
CA ASN A 203 -25.72 -8.00 7.58
C ASN A 203 -24.25 -7.59 7.69
N ILE A 204 -23.76 -6.76 6.74
CA ILE A 204 -22.41 -6.20 6.76
C ILE A 204 -22.45 -4.84 7.48
N GLU A 205 -21.78 -4.76 8.63
CA GLU A 205 -21.68 -3.52 9.41
C GLU A 205 -20.70 -2.53 8.78
N TYR A 206 -21.03 -1.26 8.82
CA TYR A 206 -20.28 -0.19 8.16
C TYR A 206 -20.36 1.14 8.91
N THR A 207 -19.46 2.07 8.52
CA THR A 207 -19.55 3.51 8.85
C THR A 207 -19.29 4.33 7.58
N LEU A 208 -19.80 5.58 7.56
CA LEU A 208 -19.64 6.48 6.42
C LEU A 208 -18.54 7.50 6.71
N HIS A 209 -17.77 7.87 5.67
CA HIS A 209 -16.83 8.97 5.78
C HIS A 209 -17.55 10.32 5.65
N PRO A 210 -17.21 11.34 6.46
CA PRO A 210 -17.89 12.63 6.42
C PRO A 210 -17.58 13.45 5.13
N GLU A 211 -16.36 13.36 4.59
CA GLU A 211 -15.92 14.15 3.44
C GLU A 211 -15.95 13.34 2.13
N ALA A 212 -15.37 12.13 2.10
CA ALA A 212 -15.37 11.30 0.89
C ALA A 212 -16.77 10.74 0.63
N ALA A 213 -17.45 11.32 -0.35
CA ALA A 213 -18.87 11.12 -0.56
C ALA A 213 -19.26 9.68 -0.96
N ASP A 214 -18.35 8.94 -1.59
CA ASP A 214 -18.57 7.56 -2.05
C ASP A 214 -17.97 6.51 -1.11
N ALA A 215 -17.30 6.96 -0.03
CA ALA A 215 -16.57 6.08 0.86
C ALA A 215 -17.46 5.44 1.93
N ILE A 216 -17.31 4.11 2.06
CA ILE A 216 -17.92 3.29 3.11
C ILE A 216 -16.82 2.47 3.77
N LYS A 217 -16.68 2.57 5.10
CA LYS A 217 -15.75 1.74 5.88
C LYS A 217 -16.48 0.52 6.41
N LEU A 218 -15.98 -0.66 6.14
CA LEU A 218 -16.49 -1.89 6.75
C LEU A 218 -15.99 -2.02 8.19
N ALA A 219 -16.85 -2.45 9.10
CA ALA A 219 -16.49 -2.72 10.49
C ALA A 219 -15.44 -3.84 10.60
N SER A 220 -15.49 -4.81 9.69
CA SER A 220 -14.51 -5.88 9.55
C SER A 220 -14.20 -6.15 8.08
N PRO A 221 -12.91 -6.29 7.71
CA PRO A 221 -12.56 -6.69 6.36
C PRO A 221 -13.17 -8.06 6.00
N CYS A 222 -13.64 -8.19 4.76
CA CYS A 222 -14.18 -9.45 4.23
C CYS A 222 -13.58 -9.77 2.85
N ASP A 223 -13.84 -10.98 2.37
CA ASP A 223 -13.55 -11.31 0.97
C ASP A 223 -14.44 -10.48 0.05
N VAL A 224 -13.85 -9.90 -1.00
CA VAL A 224 -14.58 -9.04 -1.95
C VAL A 224 -15.72 -9.77 -2.66
N THR A 225 -15.64 -11.10 -2.77
CA THR A 225 -16.71 -11.93 -3.35
C THR A 225 -18.00 -11.94 -2.52
N LEU A 226 -17.91 -11.52 -1.24
CA LEU A 226 -19.07 -11.37 -0.35
C LEU A 226 -19.76 -10.01 -0.49
N LEU A 227 -19.13 -9.07 -1.20
CA LEU A 227 -19.67 -7.72 -1.39
C LEU A 227 -20.72 -7.73 -2.51
N PRO A 228 -21.93 -7.18 -2.29
CA PRO A 228 -22.96 -7.09 -3.32
C PRO A 228 -22.45 -6.43 -4.61
N GLY A 229 -22.50 -7.14 -5.72
CA GLY A 229 -22.18 -6.62 -7.05
C GLY A 229 -20.71 -6.23 -7.27
N PHE A 230 -19.76 -6.74 -6.47
CA PHE A 230 -18.33 -6.47 -6.70
C PHE A 230 -17.87 -6.92 -8.09
N ASP A 231 -18.29 -8.09 -8.52
CA ASP A 231 -18.05 -8.65 -9.86
C ASP A 231 -18.72 -7.86 -10.99
N ARG A 232 -19.77 -7.12 -10.66
CA ARG A 232 -20.52 -6.25 -11.61
C ARG A 232 -20.00 -4.80 -11.62
N GLY A 233 -18.94 -4.51 -10.87
CA GLY A 233 -18.37 -3.17 -10.80
C GLY A 233 -19.16 -2.15 -9.98
N TRP A 234 -20.08 -2.59 -9.09
CA TRP A 234 -20.89 -1.67 -8.26
C TRP A 234 -20.06 -1.00 -7.16
N VAL A 235 -18.95 -1.62 -6.80
CA VAL A 235 -18.07 -1.15 -5.73
C VAL A 235 -16.62 -1.54 -6.01
N SER A 236 -15.71 -0.72 -5.50
CA SER A 236 -14.27 -0.97 -5.52
C SER A 236 -13.68 -0.86 -4.12
N VAL A 237 -12.57 -1.55 -3.86
CA VAL A 237 -11.81 -1.37 -2.62
C VAL A 237 -10.80 -0.25 -2.84
N GLN A 238 -10.96 0.86 -2.13
CA GLN A 238 -10.05 2.00 -2.19
C GLN A 238 -10.11 2.79 -0.89
N ASP A 239 -8.95 3.17 -0.34
CA ASP A 239 -8.89 4.00 0.87
C ASP A 239 -9.61 5.34 0.68
N ALA A 240 -10.28 5.83 1.73
CA ALA A 240 -11.04 7.07 1.65
C ALA A 240 -10.15 8.27 1.31
N ALA A 241 -8.92 8.33 1.83
CA ALA A 241 -7.98 9.38 1.44
C ALA A 241 -7.69 9.35 -0.07
N ALA A 242 -7.50 8.16 -0.66
CA ALA A 242 -7.26 8.04 -2.10
C ALA A 242 -8.48 8.46 -2.94
N GLN A 243 -9.71 8.30 -2.41
CA GLN A 243 -10.93 8.75 -3.09
C GLN A 243 -11.01 10.28 -3.19
N LEU A 244 -10.54 11.02 -2.18
CA LEU A 244 -10.52 12.49 -2.18
C LEU A 244 -9.75 13.09 -3.37
N SER A 245 -8.86 12.35 -4.03
CA SER A 245 -8.14 12.82 -5.21
C SER A 245 -9.07 13.31 -6.33
N VAL A 246 -10.18 12.62 -6.55
CA VAL A 246 -11.16 12.96 -7.58
C VAL A 246 -12.11 14.07 -7.11
N ASP A 247 -12.41 14.12 -5.80
CA ASP A 247 -13.16 15.22 -5.21
C ASP A 247 -12.39 16.55 -5.35
N TYR A 248 -11.06 16.54 -5.16
CA TYR A 248 -10.20 17.70 -5.42
C TYR A 248 -10.06 18.03 -6.90
N LEU A 249 -10.02 17.02 -7.78
CA LEU A 249 -9.92 17.20 -9.21
C LEU A 249 -11.19 17.85 -9.79
N THR A 250 -12.36 17.56 -9.22
CA THR A 250 -13.68 18.05 -9.68
C THR A 250 -13.88 17.90 -11.19
N PRO A 251 -13.76 16.66 -11.74
CA PRO A 251 -13.86 16.43 -13.18
C PRO A 251 -15.25 16.82 -13.70
N LYS A 252 -15.32 17.24 -14.97
CA LYS A 252 -16.59 17.64 -15.63
C LYS A 252 -16.78 16.85 -16.91
N ASP A 253 -18.04 16.69 -17.28
CA ASP A 253 -18.43 16.02 -18.53
C ASP A 253 -17.80 16.74 -19.75
N GLY A 254 -17.32 15.94 -20.70
CA GLY A 254 -16.74 16.41 -21.96
C GLY A 254 -15.31 16.95 -21.83
N GLU A 255 -14.66 16.88 -20.66
CA GLU A 255 -13.26 17.28 -20.48
C GLU A 255 -12.29 16.18 -20.95
N LEU A 256 -11.10 16.60 -21.39
CA LEU A 256 -9.96 15.74 -21.63
C LEU A 256 -9.09 15.72 -20.36
N ILE A 257 -8.99 14.56 -19.68
CA ILE A 257 -8.36 14.42 -18.37
C ILE A 257 -7.19 13.44 -18.44
N LEU A 258 -6.07 13.82 -17.82
CA LEU A 258 -4.92 12.93 -17.63
C LEU A 258 -4.87 12.41 -16.20
N ASP A 259 -4.82 11.07 -16.05
CA ASP A 259 -4.40 10.38 -14.83
C ASP A 259 -2.94 9.97 -14.98
N CYS A 260 -2.05 10.70 -14.33
CA CYS A 260 -0.61 10.52 -14.43
C CYS A 260 -0.08 9.64 -13.29
N CYS A 261 0.68 8.60 -13.67
CA CYS A 261 1.13 7.52 -12.77
C CYS A 261 -0.04 6.63 -12.29
N ALA A 262 -0.93 6.29 -13.24
CA ALA A 262 -2.28 5.80 -13.02
C ALA A 262 -2.39 4.42 -12.34
N ALA A 263 -1.36 3.56 -12.50
CA ALA A 263 -1.46 2.17 -12.02
C ALA A 263 -1.61 2.08 -10.49
N PRO A 264 -2.56 1.29 -9.99
CA PRO A 264 -3.32 0.22 -10.65
C PRO A 264 -4.66 0.63 -11.29
N GLY A 265 -4.96 1.91 -11.51
CA GLY A 265 -6.15 2.37 -12.21
C GLY A 265 -7.37 2.72 -11.33
N GLY A 266 -7.19 2.72 -10.02
CA GLY A 266 -8.29 3.03 -9.09
C GLY A 266 -8.79 4.48 -9.20
N LYS A 267 -7.89 5.44 -9.45
CA LYS A 267 -8.22 6.86 -9.64
C LYS A 267 -8.76 7.12 -11.06
N THR A 268 -8.18 6.48 -12.08
CA THR A 268 -8.71 6.47 -13.46
C THR A 268 -10.19 6.04 -13.48
N ALA A 269 -10.48 4.90 -12.85
CA ALA A 269 -11.84 4.42 -12.74
C ALA A 269 -12.76 5.40 -12.01
N HIS A 270 -12.29 5.98 -10.90
CA HIS A 270 -13.07 6.93 -10.11
C HIS A 270 -13.42 8.21 -10.90
N ILE A 271 -12.49 8.74 -11.71
CA ILE A 271 -12.78 9.86 -12.62
C ILE A 271 -13.94 9.49 -13.58
N LEU A 272 -13.81 8.32 -14.22
CA LEU A 272 -14.83 7.82 -15.16
C LEU A 272 -16.19 7.51 -14.51
N GLU A 273 -16.19 7.07 -13.25
CA GLU A 273 -17.42 6.80 -12.48
C GLU A 273 -18.19 8.08 -12.14
N GLN A 274 -17.50 9.23 -12.08
CA GLN A 274 -18.10 10.53 -11.72
C GLN A 274 -18.51 11.38 -12.93
N THR A 275 -18.12 11.00 -14.14
CA THR A 275 -18.35 11.81 -15.35
C THR A 275 -19.03 11.02 -16.44
N GLN A 276 -19.59 11.77 -17.42
CA GLN A 276 -20.14 11.23 -18.66
C GLN A 276 -19.43 11.91 -19.85
N ASP A 277 -19.25 11.15 -20.95
CA ASP A 277 -18.61 11.64 -22.18
C ASP A 277 -17.24 12.31 -21.98
N THR A 278 -16.47 11.87 -20.95
CA THR A 278 -15.15 12.37 -20.62
C THR A 278 -14.07 11.48 -21.23
N GLU A 279 -13.09 12.09 -21.88
CA GLU A 279 -11.92 11.38 -22.39
C GLU A 279 -10.85 11.32 -21.31
N VAL A 280 -10.50 10.11 -20.86
CA VAL A 280 -9.47 9.90 -19.85
C VAL A 280 -8.27 9.19 -20.45
N VAL A 281 -7.10 9.83 -20.34
CA VAL A 281 -5.80 9.24 -20.66
C VAL A 281 -5.13 8.82 -19.36
N ALA A 282 -4.75 7.55 -19.26
CA ALA A 282 -4.08 6.98 -18.09
C ALA A 282 -2.67 6.55 -18.47
N ILE A 283 -1.64 7.14 -17.84
CA ILE A 283 -0.24 6.78 -18.13
C ILE A 283 0.46 6.18 -16.91
N ASP A 284 1.31 5.21 -17.17
CA ASP A 284 2.28 4.70 -16.18
C ASP A 284 3.55 4.24 -16.93
N SER A 285 4.69 4.40 -16.28
CA SER A 285 6.00 4.03 -16.88
C SER A 285 6.27 2.51 -16.87
N ASP A 286 5.54 1.75 -16.04
CA ASP A 286 5.71 0.30 -15.91
C ASP A 286 4.59 -0.47 -16.60
N ILE A 287 4.89 -1.03 -17.76
CA ILE A 287 3.94 -1.82 -18.57
C ILE A 287 3.32 -2.99 -17.79
N LYS A 288 4.03 -3.59 -16.83
CA LYS A 288 3.48 -4.68 -16.02
C LYS A 288 2.45 -4.20 -14.99
N ARG A 289 2.55 -2.95 -14.59
CA ARG A 289 1.55 -2.34 -13.71
C ARG A 289 0.29 -1.96 -14.47
N LEU A 290 0.40 -1.67 -15.76
CA LEU A 290 -0.74 -1.35 -16.64
C LEU A 290 -1.70 -2.53 -16.84
N ASP A 291 -1.23 -3.78 -16.73
CA ASP A 291 -2.12 -4.96 -16.76
C ASP A 291 -3.24 -4.82 -15.73
N ARG A 292 -2.94 -4.28 -14.54
CA ARG A 292 -3.94 -4.05 -13.48
C ARG A 292 -4.92 -2.93 -13.81
N VAL A 293 -4.49 -1.94 -14.58
CA VAL A 293 -5.38 -0.86 -15.05
C VAL A 293 -6.42 -1.45 -15.99
N TYR A 294 -5.97 -2.29 -16.95
CA TYR A 294 -6.88 -2.99 -17.86
C TYR A 294 -7.85 -3.92 -17.12
N ASP A 295 -7.36 -4.74 -16.16
CA ASP A 295 -8.20 -5.63 -15.35
C ASP A 295 -9.29 -4.85 -14.59
N ASN A 296 -8.96 -3.69 -14.02
CA ASN A 296 -9.91 -2.84 -13.31
C ASN A 296 -10.94 -2.21 -14.25
N LEU A 297 -10.50 -1.66 -15.38
CA LEU A 297 -11.39 -1.06 -16.38
C LEU A 297 -12.35 -2.11 -16.96
N GLU A 298 -11.87 -3.32 -17.24
CA GLU A 298 -12.72 -4.43 -17.73
C GLU A 298 -13.79 -4.82 -16.71
N ARG A 299 -13.41 -5.04 -15.43
CA ARG A 299 -14.35 -5.37 -14.36
C ARG A 299 -15.41 -4.31 -14.16
N LEU A 300 -15.04 -3.03 -14.27
CA LEU A 300 -15.90 -1.87 -14.08
C LEU A 300 -16.66 -1.48 -15.35
N GLN A 301 -16.37 -2.14 -16.48
CA GLN A 301 -16.94 -1.84 -17.82
C GLN A 301 -16.68 -0.39 -18.26
N LEU A 302 -15.53 0.17 -17.86
CA LEU A 302 -15.07 1.53 -18.17
C LEU A 302 -14.03 1.50 -19.28
N ARG A 303 -13.82 2.65 -19.94
CA ARG A 303 -12.84 2.82 -21.02
C ARG A 303 -11.98 4.05 -20.77
N ALA A 304 -10.68 3.90 -20.95
CA ALA A 304 -9.69 4.97 -20.96
C ALA A 304 -8.63 4.65 -22.00
N ASP A 305 -7.91 5.66 -22.47
CA ASP A 305 -6.71 5.48 -23.27
C ASP A 305 -5.53 5.19 -22.35
N VAL A 306 -5.09 3.93 -22.31
CA VAL A 306 -4.03 3.47 -21.43
C VAL A 306 -2.72 3.42 -22.18
N ILE A 307 -1.75 4.23 -21.74
CA ILE A 307 -0.47 4.44 -22.43
C ILE A 307 0.69 4.07 -21.48
N CYS A 308 1.68 3.33 -21.99
CA CYS A 308 2.95 3.16 -21.31
C CYS A 308 3.87 4.32 -21.70
N GLY A 309 4.23 5.17 -20.72
CA GLY A 309 5.06 6.35 -21.01
C GLY A 309 5.66 6.95 -19.75
N ASP A 310 6.81 7.61 -19.93
CA ASP A 310 7.45 8.38 -18.87
C ASP A 310 6.85 9.79 -18.84
N ALA A 311 6.25 10.16 -17.73
CA ALA A 311 5.59 11.46 -17.55
C ALA A 311 6.53 12.67 -17.75
N ARG A 312 7.85 12.47 -17.64
CA ARG A 312 8.84 13.53 -17.88
C ARG A 312 8.95 13.94 -19.36
N TYR A 313 8.61 13.02 -20.25
CA TYR A 313 8.78 13.15 -21.70
C TYR A 313 7.45 13.00 -22.43
N PRO A 314 6.49 13.93 -22.24
CA PRO A 314 5.14 13.81 -22.81
C PRO A 314 5.14 13.74 -24.35
N GLU A 315 6.11 14.32 -25.03
CA GLU A 315 6.28 14.29 -26.48
C GLU A 315 6.53 12.89 -27.05
N GLU A 316 6.92 11.92 -26.22
CA GLU A 316 7.15 10.55 -26.66
C GLU A 316 5.86 9.70 -26.70
N TRP A 317 4.82 10.13 -25.98
CA TRP A 317 3.60 9.34 -25.82
C TRP A 317 2.29 10.10 -26.09
N TRP A 318 2.33 11.46 -26.16
CA TRP A 318 1.16 12.29 -26.38
C TRP A 318 1.35 13.32 -27.47
N MET A 319 0.52 13.26 -28.53
CA MET A 319 0.52 14.19 -29.66
C MET A 319 -0.84 14.91 -29.80
N GLY A 320 -1.73 14.73 -28.82
CA GLY A 320 -3.06 15.33 -28.79
C GLY A 320 -3.11 16.74 -28.18
N ASP A 321 -4.31 17.20 -27.90
CA ASP A 321 -4.57 18.48 -27.28
C ASP A 321 -4.09 18.49 -25.82
N LYS A 322 -3.89 19.69 -25.26
CA LYS A 322 -3.62 19.87 -23.84
C LYS A 322 -4.83 19.45 -23.01
N PHE A 323 -4.56 19.02 -21.78
CA PHE A 323 -5.57 18.52 -20.86
C PHE A 323 -6.31 19.66 -20.13
N ASP A 324 -7.62 19.47 -19.93
CA ASP A 324 -8.43 20.34 -19.08
C ASP A 324 -8.08 20.14 -17.61
N ARG A 325 -7.82 18.86 -17.23
CA ARG A 325 -7.40 18.48 -15.87
C ARG A 325 -6.30 17.44 -15.90
N ILE A 326 -5.43 17.51 -14.90
CA ILE A 326 -4.38 16.53 -14.67
C ILE A 326 -4.44 16.11 -13.20
N LEU A 327 -4.62 14.80 -12.98
CA LEU A 327 -4.35 14.18 -11.69
C LEU A 327 -2.93 13.63 -11.73
N LEU A 328 -2.02 14.26 -11.01
CA LEU A 328 -0.64 13.78 -10.85
C LEU A 328 -0.52 13.04 -9.51
N ASP A 329 -0.78 11.73 -9.53
CA ASP A 329 -0.53 10.82 -8.40
C ASP A 329 0.95 10.41 -8.40
N ALA A 330 1.79 11.32 -7.96
CA ALA A 330 3.23 11.27 -8.19
C ALA A 330 3.90 10.03 -7.57
N PRO A 331 4.91 9.46 -8.24
CA PRO A 331 5.72 8.39 -7.64
C PRO A 331 6.38 8.94 -6.38
N CYS A 332 6.19 8.25 -5.24
CA CYS A 332 6.61 8.76 -3.94
C CYS A 332 7.14 7.64 -3.03
N SER A 333 7.62 8.03 -1.84
CA SER A 333 8.11 7.09 -0.82
C SER A 333 7.03 6.13 -0.28
N ALA A 334 5.76 6.51 -0.41
CA ALA A 334 4.59 5.81 0.12
C ALA A 334 4.61 5.67 1.66
N THR A 335 5.25 6.60 2.37
CA THR A 335 5.36 6.58 3.83
C THR A 335 4.02 6.77 4.55
N GLY A 336 2.99 7.24 3.86
CA GLY A 336 1.63 7.38 4.38
C GLY A 336 0.81 6.08 4.40
N VAL A 337 1.25 5.03 3.67
CA VAL A 337 0.50 3.79 3.52
C VAL A 337 1.21 2.57 4.13
N ILE A 338 2.14 2.79 5.06
CA ILE A 338 2.93 1.74 5.72
C ILE A 338 2.05 0.67 6.36
N ARG A 339 0.91 1.04 6.95
CA ARG A 339 0.00 0.06 7.56
C ARG A 339 -0.56 -0.95 6.56
N ARG A 340 -0.70 -0.57 5.27
CA ARG A 340 -1.10 -1.46 4.16
C ARG A 340 0.08 -2.18 3.55
N HIS A 341 1.24 -1.54 3.52
CA HIS A 341 2.46 -2.01 2.87
C HIS A 341 3.63 -1.96 3.85
N PRO A 342 3.68 -2.87 4.86
CA PRO A 342 4.72 -2.84 5.89
C PRO A 342 6.13 -3.10 5.36
N ASP A 343 6.26 -3.62 4.16
CA ASP A 343 7.52 -3.80 3.45
C ASP A 343 8.19 -2.47 3.09
N ILE A 344 7.45 -1.37 2.98
CA ILE A 344 7.99 -0.01 2.78
C ILE A 344 9.05 0.31 3.83
N LYS A 345 8.84 -0.07 5.09
CA LYS A 345 9.80 0.14 6.18
C LYS A 345 11.20 -0.41 5.85
N TRP A 346 11.28 -1.47 5.07
CA TRP A 346 12.49 -2.25 4.81
C TRP A 346 13.05 -2.02 3.42
N LEU A 347 12.21 -1.61 2.49
CA LEU A 347 12.58 -1.36 1.10
C LEU A 347 13.01 0.09 0.85
N ARG A 348 12.52 1.06 1.64
CA ARG A 348 12.87 2.47 1.51
C ARG A 348 14.05 2.86 2.40
N ARG A 349 14.79 3.87 1.94
CA ARG A 349 15.92 4.50 2.64
C ARG A 349 15.70 6.01 2.70
N ALA A 350 16.34 6.67 3.66
CA ALA A 350 16.27 8.13 3.76
C ALA A 350 16.74 8.84 2.47
N SER A 351 17.77 8.30 1.81
CA SER A 351 18.28 8.84 0.54
C SER A 351 17.30 8.78 -0.64
N ASP A 352 16.27 7.93 -0.55
CA ASP A 352 15.29 7.81 -1.63
C ASP A 352 14.34 9.01 -1.66
N ILE A 353 14.17 9.73 -0.53
CA ILE A 353 13.25 10.86 -0.41
C ILE A 353 13.68 12.00 -1.34
N ASP A 354 14.95 12.38 -1.29
CA ASP A 354 15.48 13.48 -2.11
C ASP A 354 15.42 13.14 -3.62
N ALA A 355 15.77 11.91 -3.99
CA ALA A 355 15.69 11.46 -5.37
C ALA A 355 14.24 11.41 -5.90
N LEU A 356 13.28 11.04 -5.05
CA LEU A 356 11.86 11.05 -5.39
C LEU A 356 11.33 12.47 -5.51
N ALA A 357 11.74 13.39 -4.63
CA ALA A 357 11.35 14.80 -4.71
C ALA A 357 11.87 15.45 -5.99
N GLU A 358 13.09 15.13 -6.43
CA GLU A 358 13.63 15.59 -7.72
C GLU A 358 12.82 15.05 -8.90
N LEU A 359 12.55 13.74 -8.93
CA LEU A 359 11.71 13.12 -9.94
C LEU A 359 10.29 13.73 -10.00
N GLN A 360 9.69 13.99 -8.85
CA GLN A 360 8.38 14.64 -8.75
C GLN A 360 8.42 16.06 -9.33
N SER A 361 9.49 16.81 -9.08
CA SER A 361 9.68 18.15 -9.64
C SER A 361 9.73 18.12 -11.17
N GLU A 362 10.51 17.20 -11.76
CA GLU A 362 10.61 17.02 -13.21
C GLU A 362 9.25 16.67 -13.84
N ILE A 363 8.54 15.72 -13.24
CA ILE A 363 7.21 15.31 -13.72
C ILE A 363 6.21 16.46 -13.61
N MET A 364 6.21 17.17 -12.48
CA MET A 364 5.29 18.29 -12.27
C MET A 364 5.48 19.39 -13.31
N ASP A 365 6.73 19.75 -13.62
CA ASP A 365 7.06 20.74 -14.65
C ASP A 365 6.66 20.27 -16.06
N ALA A 366 6.87 18.98 -16.37
CA ALA A 366 6.48 18.41 -17.66
C ALA A 366 4.94 18.39 -17.83
N MET A 367 4.23 17.96 -16.80
CA MET A 367 2.76 17.90 -16.83
C MET A 367 2.11 19.27 -16.83
N TRP A 368 2.72 20.27 -16.16
CA TRP A 368 2.23 21.64 -16.21
C TRP A 368 2.22 22.22 -17.64
N ARG A 369 3.20 21.85 -18.48
CA ARG A 369 3.22 22.26 -19.90
C ARG A 369 2.06 21.65 -20.71
N GLN A 370 1.57 20.47 -20.31
CA GLN A 370 0.45 19.76 -20.95
C GLN A 370 -0.92 20.24 -20.48
N LEU A 371 -0.98 21.07 -19.43
CA LEU A 371 -2.23 21.62 -18.92
C LEU A 371 -2.66 22.84 -19.74
N LYS A 372 -3.96 22.96 -20.06
CA LYS A 372 -4.57 24.15 -20.66
C LYS A 372 -4.47 25.36 -19.72
N GLU A 373 -4.52 26.57 -20.28
CA GLU A 373 -4.82 27.78 -19.51
C GLU A 373 -6.25 27.66 -18.92
N GLY A 374 -6.43 28.04 -17.66
CA GLY A 374 -7.66 27.77 -16.91
C GLY A 374 -7.81 26.33 -16.41
N GLY A 375 -6.92 25.42 -16.82
CA GLY A 375 -6.96 24.02 -16.39
C GLY A 375 -6.53 23.83 -14.94
N THR A 376 -6.89 22.69 -14.38
CA THR A 376 -6.61 22.30 -12.98
C THR A 376 -5.67 21.12 -12.94
N MET A 377 -4.61 21.22 -12.12
CA MET A 377 -3.76 20.11 -11.72
C MET A 377 -3.98 19.78 -10.25
N VAL A 378 -4.24 18.53 -9.94
CA VAL A 378 -4.17 18.00 -8.57
C VAL A 378 -2.86 17.23 -8.41
N TYR A 379 -1.96 17.78 -7.61
CA TYR A 379 -0.76 17.07 -7.18
C TYR A 379 -1.10 16.23 -5.96
N ALA A 380 -0.81 14.94 -6.04
CA ALA A 380 -1.11 13.98 -4.98
C ALA A 380 0.10 13.09 -4.69
N THR A 381 0.29 12.72 -3.43
CA THR A 381 1.22 11.67 -2.99
C THR A 381 0.60 10.86 -1.87
N CYS A 382 0.96 9.59 -1.74
CA CYS A 382 0.72 8.78 -0.54
C CYS A 382 1.91 8.84 0.44
N SER A 383 2.59 9.97 0.50
CA SER A 383 3.70 10.27 1.41
C SER A 383 3.28 11.19 2.55
N ILE A 384 4.02 11.13 3.65
CA ILE A 384 3.92 12.08 4.77
C ILE A 384 5.23 12.84 4.97
N THR A 385 6.15 12.80 4.01
CA THR A 385 7.41 13.56 4.09
C THR A 385 7.21 14.97 3.56
N PRO A 386 7.63 16.02 4.29
CA PRO A 386 7.50 17.40 3.82
C PRO A 386 8.20 17.68 2.50
N GLN A 387 9.32 16.99 2.22
CA GLN A 387 10.11 17.14 0.99
C GLN A 387 9.31 16.78 -0.27
N GLU A 388 8.49 15.71 -0.19
CA GLU A 388 7.65 15.25 -1.30
C GLU A 388 6.33 16.02 -1.41
N ASN A 389 5.95 16.76 -0.37
CA ASN A 389 4.64 17.40 -0.21
C ASN A 389 4.72 18.92 -0.17
N VAL A 390 4.61 19.53 1.00
CA VAL A 390 4.54 20.98 1.16
C VAL A 390 5.75 21.72 0.58
N LEU A 391 6.95 21.19 0.73
CA LEU A 391 8.17 21.81 0.19
C LEU A 391 8.24 21.68 -1.34
N GLN A 392 7.76 20.56 -1.90
CA GLN A 392 7.68 20.36 -3.34
C GLN A 392 6.73 21.39 -3.99
N VAL A 393 5.54 21.60 -3.41
CA VAL A 393 4.57 22.54 -3.94
C VAL A 393 5.02 23.98 -3.77
N LYS A 394 5.66 24.34 -2.63
CA LYS A 394 6.29 25.67 -2.46
C LYS A 394 7.31 25.96 -3.56
N ALA A 395 8.26 25.05 -3.75
CA ALA A 395 9.28 25.20 -4.79
C ALA A 395 8.69 25.27 -6.20
N PHE A 396 7.58 24.57 -6.47
CA PHE A 396 6.88 24.68 -7.74
C PHE A 396 6.24 26.06 -7.93
N LEU A 397 5.53 26.59 -6.93
CA LEU A 397 4.91 27.91 -6.99
C LEU A 397 5.93 29.03 -7.15
N GLU A 398 7.11 28.93 -6.51
CA GLU A 398 8.18 29.92 -6.63
C GLU A 398 8.76 30.02 -8.06
N ARG A 399 8.80 28.90 -8.82
CA ARG A 399 9.37 28.87 -10.18
C ARG A 399 8.33 28.97 -11.30
N THR A 400 7.02 28.98 -10.97
CA THR A 400 5.93 28.87 -11.95
C THR A 400 4.94 30.03 -11.75
N GLU A 401 5.23 31.17 -12.36
CA GLU A 401 4.48 32.42 -12.14
C GLU A 401 2.98 32.29 -12.48
N ASN A 402 2.61 31.46 -13.45
CA ASN A 402 1.23 31.24 -13.86
C ASN A 402 0.51 30.10 -13.08
N ALA A 403 1.08 29.62 -11.98
CA ALA A 403 0.42 28.66 -11.10
C ALA A 403 -0.24 29.37 -9.92
N THR A 404 -1.52 29.11 -9.71
CA THR A 404 -2.26 29.60 -8.54
C THR A 404 -2.72 28.43 -7.69
N LEU A 405 -2.42 28.50 -6.40
CA LEU A 405 -2.87 27.53 -5.40
C LEU A 405 -4.34 27.80 -5.03
N VAL A 406 -5.14 26.75 -4.91
CA VAL A 406 -6.57 26.82 -4.56
C VAL A 406 -6.84 26.10 -3.25
N GLY A 407 -7.64 26.71 -2.38
CA GLY A 407 -8.19 26.06 -1.19
C GLY A 407 -7.23 25.86 -0.02
N SER A 408 -6.01 26.40 -0.08
CA SER A 408 -5.04 26.35 1.02
C SER A 408 -4.16 27.59 1.08
N ASP A 409 -3.45 27.77 2.21
CA ASP A 409 -2.54 28.89 2.43
C ASP A 409 -1.22 28.67 1.67
N ILE A 410 -0.66 29.72 1.09
CA ILE A 410 0.63 29.69 0.40
C ILE A 410 1.80 29.37 1.35
N GLU A 411 1.67 29.70 2.63
CA GLU A 411 2.66 29.34 3.66
C GLU A 411 2.64 27.83 3.99
N ASN A 412 1.46 27.20 3.85
CA ASN A 412 1.28 25.76 4.00
C ASN A 412 0.42 25.22 2.85
N PRO A 413 0.99 25.17 1.62
CA PRO A 413 0.22 24.75 0.47
C PRO A 413 -0.22 23.29 0.57
N GLY A 414 -1.48 23.06 0.19
CA GLY A 414 -2.06 21.71 0.16
C GLY A 414 -2.62 21.24 1.52
N ARG A 415 -3.09 20.01 1.51
CA ARG A 415 -3.60 19.32 2.70
C ARG A 415 -2.82 18.02 2.93
N GLN A 416 -2.19 17.91 4.09
CA GLN A 416 -1.62 16.65 4.57
C GLN A 416 -2.67 15.91 5.40
N ILE A 417 -3.04 14.71 4.96
CA ILE A 417 -3.80 13.73 5.74
C ILE A 417 -2.78 12.79 6.37
N LEU A 418 -2.85 12.63 7.68
CA LEU A 418 -1.95 11.74 8.40
C LEU A 418 -2.55 10.35 8.58
N PRO A 419 -1.72 9.28 8.63
CA PRO A 419 -2.20 7.93 8.87
C PRO A 419 -3.03 7.84 10.16
N GLY A 420 -4.26 7.33 10.06
CA GLY A 420 -5.19 7.21 11.18
C GLY A 420 -6.19 8.36 11.33
N GLU A 421 -6.00 9.49 10.65
CA GLU A 421 -6.98 10.56 10.58
C GLU A 421 -8.27 10.03 9.94
N GLU A 422 -9.40 10.06 10.66
CA GLU A 422 -10.68 9.46 10.24
C GLU A 422 -10.53 8.01 9.70
N ASP A 423 -9.59 7.24 10.25
CA ASP A 423 -9.22 5.90 9.77
C ASP A 423 -8.70 5.85 8.32
N MET A 424 -8.29 6.98 7.75
CA MET A 424 -7.67 7.07 6.43
C MET A 424 -6.19 6.71 6.46
N ASP A 425 -5.64 6.41 5.28
CA ASP A 425 -4.19 6.37 5.04
C ASP A 425 -3.63 7.79 4.93
N GLY A 426 -2.30 7.92 5.02
CA GLY A 426 -1.63 9.19 4.83
C GLY A 426 -1.55 9.58 3.36
N PHE A 427 -2.06 10.76 3.02
CA PHE A 427 -2.03 11.34 1.69
C PHE A 427 -1.77 12.85 1.75
N TYR A 428 -1.26 13.38 0.66
CA TYR A 428 -1.12 14.81 0.47
C TYR A 428 -1.79 15.24 -0.83
N TYR A 429 -2.44 16.42 -0.82
CA TYR A 429 -3.11 17.02 -1.97
C TYR A 429 -2.84 18.49 -2.09
N ALA A 430 -2.51 18.95 -3.29
CA ALA A 430 -2.50 20.36 -3.63
C ALA A 430 -3.23 20.60 -4.96
N VAL A 431 -4.13 21.57 -4.99
CA VAL A 431 -4.90 21.96 -6.17
C VAL A 431 -4.29 23.21 -6.77
N LEU A 432 -3.89 23.12 -8.02
CA LEU A 432 -3.23 24.20 -8.77
C LEU A 432 -4.02 24.51 -10.02
N VAL A 433 -4.24 25.80 -10.27
CA VAL A 433 -4.91 26.30 -11.49
C VAL A 433 -3.92 27.11 -12.32
N LYS A 434 -3.88 26.83 -13.61
CA LYS A 434 -3.02 27.52 -14.56
C LYS A 434 -3.68 28.83 -15.01
N GLN A 435 -3.04 29.94 -14.71
CA GLN A 435 -3.48 31.25 -15.19
C GLN A 435 -3.14 31.43 -16.67
N ALA A 436 -3.88 32.35 -17.33
CA ALA A 436 -3.64 32.72 -18.71
C ALA A 436 -2.30 33.47 -18.90
#